data_6ab81475fce765e10ea711c5f015a53e
#
_entry.id   6ab81475fce765e10ea711c5f015a53e
#
_cell.length_a   1.000
_cell.length_b   1.000
_cell.length_c   1.000
_cell.angle_alpha   90.00
_cell.angle_beta   90.00
_cell.angle_gamma   90.00
#
_symmetry.space_group_name_H-M   'P 1'
#
loop_
_entity.id
_entity.type
_entity.pdbx_description
1 polymer ?
#
loop_
_entity_poly.entity_id
_entity_poly.type
_entity_poly.pdbx_seq_one_letter_code
_entity_poly.pdbx_strand_id
1 'polypeptide(L)'
;MKIRGFEKVAKYADVDFPMPERKTELSAGYDFCLPEEITLEPGKLQLVPTGVKAYMQSGEWLGMHIRSSMAVKKRLMLVNNVGIIDADYYNNADNEGHIMLALLNMGTEPVVLPKGERVAQGIFYNYLTADGDEKVTKAVRGGGFGSTGK
;
A
#
# COMPACT_ATOMS: atom_id res chain seq x y z
N MET A 1 19.83 -13.10 -3.91
CA MET A 1 19.07 -13.10 -2.64
C MET A 1 18.07 -11.96 -2.65
N LYS A 2 16.83 -12.25 -2.35
CA LYS A 2 15.77 -11.25 -2.25
C LYS A 2 15.76 -10.65 -0.84
N ILE A 3 15.95 -9.35 -0.73
CA ILE A 3 15.97 -8.65 0.56
C ILE A 3 14.69 -7.85 0.76
N ARG A 4 14.33 -7.02 -0.20
CA ARG A 4 13.09 -6.23 -0.18
C ARG A 4 12.71 -5.85 -1.60
N GLY A 5 11.43 -5.73 -1.86
CA GLY A 5 10.95 -5.36 -3.18
C GLY A 5 9.47 -5.61 -3.36
N PHE A 6 9.06 -5.64 -4.61
CA PHE A 6 7.65 -5.72 -4.99
C PHE A 6 7.43 -6.85 -5.99
N GLU A 7 6.24 -7.45 -5.93
CA GLU A 7 5.80 -8.45 -6.89
C GLU A 7 4.33 -8.21 -7.22
N LYS A 8 3.90 -8.64 -8.40
CA LYS A 8 2.48 -8.64 -8.71
C LYS A 8 1.79 -9.73 -7.90
N VAL A 9 0.58 -9.47 -7.41
CA VAL A 9 -0.26 -10.53 -6.86
C VAL A 9 -0.77 -11.40 -8.00
N ALA A 10 -1.10 -12.65 -7.72
CA ALA A 10 -1.51 -13.62 -8.74
C ALA A 10 -2.69 -13.14 -9.59
N LYS A 11 -3.66 -12.49 -8.95
CA LYS A 11 -4.83 -11.93 -9.63
C LYS A 11 -4.48 -10.94 -10.74
N TYR A 12 -3.33 -10.27 -10.63
CA TYR A 12 -2.89 -9.25 -11.58
C TYR A 12 -1.67 -9.70 -12.40
N ALA A 13 -1.33 -10.99 -12.37
CA ALA A 13 -0.13 -11.51 -13.04
C ALA A 13 -0.09 -11.18 -14.54
N ASP A 14 -1.25 -11.22 -15.19
CA ASP A 14 -1.37 -11.00 -16.64
C ASP A 14 -1.77 -9.56 -16.99
N VAL A 15 -1.87 -8.68 -16.01
CA VAL A 15 -2.18 -7.26 -16.23
C VAL A 15 -0.88 -6.50 -16.43
N ASP A 16 -0.79 -5.74 -17.50
CA ASP A 16 0.38 -4.92 -17.81
C ASP A 16 0.22 -3.55 -17.16
N PHE A 17 1.07 -3.25 -16.19
CA PHE A 17 1.15 -1.94 -15.55
C PHE A 17 2.55 -1.78 -14.93
N PRO A 18 3.04 -0.54 -14.79
CA PRO A 18 4.37 -0.32 -14.22
C PRO A 18 4.44 -0.76 -12.76
N MET A 19 5.49 -1.52 -12.44
CA MET A 19 5.78 -1.88 -11.06
C MET A 19 6.30 -0.66 -10.30
N PRO A 20 6.19 -0.64 -8.96
CA PRO A 20 6.66 0.51 -8.17
C PRO A 20 8.13 0.82 -8.42
N GLU A 21 8.43 2.10 -8.67
CA GLU A 21 9.81 2.55 -8.86
C GLU A 21 9.99 3.98 -8.36
N ARG A 22 11.22 4.29 -7.95
CA ARG A 22 11.62 5.64 -7.59
C ARG A 22 11.88 6.42 -8.87
N LYS A 23 11.36 7.63 -8.98
CA LYS A 23 11.47 8.43 -10.21
C LYS A 23 12.74 9.28 -10.27
N THR A 24 13.39 9.52 -9.14
CA THR A 24 14.67 10.23 -9.10
C THR A 24 15.65 9.46 -8.23
N GLU A 25 16.94 9.74 -8.41
CA GLU A 25 18.01 9.07 -7.68
C GLU A 25 17.87 9.23 -6.16
N LEU A 26 17.38 10.38 -5.70
CA LEU A 26 17.29 10.69 -4.28
C LEU A 26 15.86 10.67 -3.75
N SER A 27 14.90 10.16 -4.52
CA SER A 27 13.53 9.97 -4.02
C SER A 27 13.48 8.82 -3.02
N ALA A 28 12.78 9.03 -1.90
CA ALA A 28 12.57 7.98 -0.90
C ALA A 28 11.46 7.03 -1.33
N GLY A 29 10.44 7.56 -2.01
CA GLY A 29 9.22 6.82 -2.30
C GLY A 29 9.24 6.09 -3.64
N TYR A 30 8.68 4.89 -3.63
CA TYR A 30 8.40 4.11 -4.83
C TYR A 30 6.98 4.45 -5.28
N ASP A 31 6.83 5.02 -6.47
CA ASP A 31 5.51 5.39 -6.99
C ASP A 31 4.73 4.17 -7.43
N PHE A 32 3.49 4.07 -6.95
CA PHE A 32 2.55 3.00 -7.33
C PHE A 32 1.62 3.51 -8.42
N CYS A 33 1.59 2.77 -9.53
CA CYS A 33 0.71 3.06 -10.66
C CYS A 33 -0.51 2.14 -10.61
N LEU A 34 -1.68 2.70 -10.93
CA LEU A 34 -2.91 1.91 -10.91
C LEU A 34 -2.88 0.82 -11.98
N PRO A 35 -3.26 -0.42 -11.65
CA PRO A 35 -3.35 -1.50 -12.64
C PRO A 35 -4.58 -1.41 -13.52
N GLU A 36 -5.56 -0.58 -13.15
CA GLU A 36 -6.81 -0.40 -13.89
C GLU A 36 -7.38 0.99 -13.61
N GLU A 37 -8.27 1.46 -14.49
CA GLU A 37 -8.98 2.72 -14.28
C GLU A 37 -9.91 2.58 -13.08
N ILE A 38 -9.99 3.64 -12.26
CA ILE A 38 -10.91 3.70 -11.13
C ILE A 38 -11.67 5.02 -11.14
N THR A 39 -12.87 5.00 -10.60
CA THR A 39 -13.67 6.20 -10.34
C THR A 39 -13.91 6.30 -8.84
N LEU A 40 -13.52 7.43 -8.27
CA LEU A 40 -13.70 7.70 -6.84
C LEU A 40 -14.86 8.68 -6.67
N GLU A 41 -15.95 8.18 -6.10
CA GLU A 41 -17.15 9.00 -5.86
C GLU A 41 -16.92 9.94 -4.68
N PRO A 42 -17.46 11.17 -4.73
CA PRO A 42 -17.28 12.13 -3.65
C PRO A 42 -17.87 11.63 -2.33
N GLY A 43 -17.13 11.80 -1.25
CA GLY A 43 -17.56 11.44 0.09
C GLY A 43 -17.60 9.95 0.41
N LYS A 44 -17.11 9.09 -0.50
CA LYS A 44 -17.11 7.64 -0.29
C LYS A 44 -15.72 7.09 -0.06
N LEU A 45 -15.59 6.23 0.94
CA LEU A 45 -14.40 5.42 1.15
C LEU A 45 -14.43 4.26 0.16
N GLN A 46 -13.33 4.07 -0.57
CA GLN A 46 -13.17 2.97 -1.50
C GLN A 46 -11.82 2.30 -1.29
N LEU A 47 -11.82 0.97 -1.28
CA LEU A 47 -10.58 0.19 -1.24
C LEU A 47 -10.12 -0.02 -2.68
N VAL A 48 -8.95 0.53 -2.99
CA VAL A 48 -8.40 0.54 -4.34
C VAL A 48 -7.25 -0.45 -4.44
N PRO A 49 -7.35 -1.45 -5.33
CA PRO A 49 -6.29 -2.43 -5.48
C PRO A 49 -5.07 -1.83 -6.18
N THR A 50 -3.88 -2.16 -5.67
CA THR A 50 -2.63 -1.77 -6.32
C THR A 50 -2.09 -2.85 -7.26
N GLY A 51 -2.57 -4.08 -7.13
CA GLY A 51 -2.06 -5.21 -7.88
C GLY A 51 -0.71 -5.73 -7.38
N VAL A 52 -0.22 -5.19 -6.27
CA VAL A 52 1.17 -5.38 -5.80
C VAL A 52 1.20 -5.87 -4.36
N LYS A 53 2.20 -6.68 -4.08
CA LYS A 53 2.59 -7.06 -2.71
C LYS A 53 4.06 -6.73 -2.51
N ALA A 54 4.49 -6.59 -1.26
CA ALA A 54 5.86 -6.22 -0.93
C ALA A 54 6.48 -7.24 0.02
N TYR A 55 7.73 -7.63 -0.26
CA TYR A 55 8.52 -8.46 0.64
C TYR A 55 9.64 -7.63 1.25
N MET A 56 10.00 -7.95 2.49
CA MET A 56 10.99 -7.20 3.24
C MET A 56 11.50 -8.03 4.39
N GLN A 57 12.52 -7.52 5.08
CA GLN A 57 13.13 -8.22 6.19
C GLN A 57 12.41 -7.91 7.50
N SER A 58 12.63 -8.78 8.49
CA SER A 58 12.23 -8.52 9.87
C SER A 58 12.82 -7.18 10.33
N GLY A 59 12.04 -6.39 11.05
CA GLY A 59 12.46 -5.05 11.50
C GLY A 59 12.17 -3.95 10.50
N GLU A 60 11.59 -4.29 9.35
CA GLU A 60 11.21 -3.34 8.32
C GLU A 60 9.71 -3.30 8.13
N TRP A 61 9.20 -2.18 7.65
CA TRP A 61 7.81 -2.04 7.24
C TRP A 61 7.75 -1.10 6.03
N LEU A 62 6.68 -1.20 5.26
CA LEU A 62 6.43 -0.32 4.13
C LEU A 62 5.33 0.65 4.50
N GLY A 63 5.61 1.95 4.46
CA GLY A 63 4.60 2.99 4.67
C GLY A 63 4.03 3.43 3.34
N MET A 64 2.69 3.35 3.21
CA MET A 64 1.99 3.83 2.01
C MET A 64 1.46 5.23 2.27
N HIS A 65 1.84 6.16 1.40
CA HIS A 65 1.47 7.58 1.50
C HIS A 65 0.75 8.01 0.24
N ILE A 66 -0.20 8.92 0.38
CA ILE A 66 -0.84 9.51 -0.80
C ILE A 66 0.19 10.37 -1.54
N ARG A 67 0.15 10.35 -2.86
CA ARG A 67 1.01 11.21 -3.66
C ARG A 67 0.52 12.66 -3.52
N SER A 68 1.45 13.62 -3.37
CA SER A 68 1.09 15.02 -3.06
C SER A 68 0.14 15.64 -4.08
N SER A 69 0.32 15.35 -5.37
CA SER A 69 -0.59 15.88 -6.40
C SER A 69 -2.01 15.30 -6.29
N MET A 70 -2.14 14.05 -5.84
CA MET A 70 -3.46 13.45 -5.60
C MET A 70 -4.15 14.14 -4.42
N ALA A 71 -3.40 14.45 -3.37
CA ALA A 71 -3.93 15.14 -2.21
C ALA A 71 -4.34 16.59 -2.55
N VAL A 72 -3.43 17.35 -3.14
CA VAL A 72 -3.61 18.78 -3.35
C VAL A 72 -4.53 19.09 -4.54
N LYS A 73 -4.33 18.39 -5.66
CA LYS A 73 -5.09 18.71 -6.89
C LYS A 73 -6.37 17.91 -7.03
N LYS A 74 -6.38 16.66 -6.56
CA LYS A 74 -7.54 15.76 -6.70
C LYS A 74 -8.36 15.65 -5.42
N ARG A 75 -7.88 16.22 -4.32
CA ARG A 75 -8.55 16.18 -3.01
C ARG A 75 -8.80 14.76 -2.51
N LEU A 76 -7.82 13.88 -2.74
CA LEU A 76 -7.88 12.51 -2.27
C LEU A 76 -7.04 12.36 -1.01
N MET A 77 -7.47 11.49 -0.11
CA MET A 77 -6.68 11.15 1.07
C MET A 77 -6.72 9.65 1.33
N LEU A 78 -5.66 9.15 1.98
CA LEU A 78 -5.71 7.84 2.61
C LEU A 78 -6.43 8.01 3.94
N VAL A 79 -7.52 7.27 4.14
CA VAL A 79 -8.36 7.39 5.33
C VAL A 79 -7.59 7.03 6.60
N ASN A 80 -6.68 6.07 6.51
CA ASN A 80 -5.82 5.67 7.62
C ASN A 80 -4.54 6.52 7.73
N ASN A 81 -4.46 7.63 6.98
CA ASN A 81 -3.35 8.57 6.98
C ASN A 81 -2.06 7.97 6.40
N VAL A 82 -1.54 6.90 6.99
CA VAL A 82 -0.41 6.13 6.48
C VAL A 82 -0.83 4.67 6.48
N GLY A 83 -0.73 4.02 5.33
CA GLY A 83 -0.94 2.57 5.25
C GLY A 83 0.29 1.86 5.78
N ILE A 84 0.11 1.02 6.80
CA ILE A 84 1.21 0.27 7.38
C ILE A 84 1.20 -1.15 6.83
N ILE A 85 2.23 -1.49 6.06
CA ILE A 85 2.39 -2.83 5.50
C ILE A 85 3.53 -3.51 6.26
N ASP A 86 3.16 -4.46 7.09
CA ASP A 86 4.12 -5.21 7.90
C ASP A 86 4.83 -6.29 7.08
N ALA A 87 6.00 -6.72 7.54
CA ALA A 87 6.79 -7.73 6.82
C ALA A 87 6.02 -9.04 6.63
N ASP A 88 5.21 -9.43 7.61
CA ASP A 88 4.43 -10.67 7.57
C ASP A 88 3.10 -10.55 6.82
N TYR A 89 2.81 -9.38 6.25
CA TYR A 89 1.65 -9.22 5.38
C TYR A 89 1.86 -9.93 4.03
N TYR A 90 3.09 -9.99 3.57
CA TYR A 90 3.47 -10.65 2.33
C TYR A 90 3.05 -12.13 2.32
N ASN A 91 2.34 -12.54 1.28
CA ASN A 91 1.86 -13.91 1.09
C ASN A 91 0.99 -14.44 2.23
N ASN A 92 0.27 -13.58 2.95
CA ASN A 92 -0.65 -14.07 3.97
C ASN A 92 -1.79 -14.89 3.34
N ALA A 93 -2.43 -15.73 4.15
CA ALA A 93 -3.40 -16.71 3.67
C ALA A 93 -4.70 -16.09 3.13
N ASP A 94 -5.03 -14.88 3.57
CA ASP A 94 -6.28 -14.22 3.21
C ASP A 94 -6.24 -13.58 1.82
N ASN A 95 -5.23 -12.74 1.56
CA ASN A 95 -5.19 -11.94 0.33
C ASN A 95 -3.83 -11.90 -0.36
N GLU A 96 -2.94 -12.81 -0.04
CA GLU A 96 -1.60 -12.92 -0.64
C GLU A 96 -0.68 -11.73 -0.28
N GLY A 97 -1.14 -10.80 0.54
CA GLY A 97 -0.39 -9.57 0.82
C GLY A 97 -0.71 -8.44 -0.14
N HIS A 98 -1.84 -8.52 -0.84
CA HIS A 98 -2.27 -7.49 -1.79
C HIS A 98 -2.43 -6.15 -1.09
N ILE A 99 -1.65 -5.16 -1.52
CA ILE A 99 -1.71 -3.82 -0.96
C ILE A 99 -2.94 -3.10 -1.51
N MET A 100 -3.82 -2.68 -0.60
CA MET A 100 -5.04 -1.95 -0.93
C MET A 100 -4.93 -0.54 -0.36
N LEU A 101 -5.39 0.43 -1.12
CA LEU A 101 -5.40 1.83 -0.69
C LEU A 101 -6.81 2.22 -0.26
N ALA A 102 -6.97 2.64 0.99
CA ALA A 102 -8.25 3.12 1.51
C ALA A 102 -8.38 4.61 1.17
N LEU A 103 -8.97 4.92 0.04
CA LEU A 103 -9.06 6.28 -0.49
C LEU A 103 -10.42 6.92 -0.24
N LEU A 104 -10.39 8.20 0.11
CA LEU A 104 -11.58 9.04 0.25
C LEU A 104 -11.44 10.23 -0.68
N ASN A 105 -12.47 10.47 -1.49
CA ASN A 105 -12.59 11.67 -2.30
C ASN A 105 -13.25 12.75 -1.43
N MET A 106 -12.47 13.76 -1.03
CA MET A 106 -12.95 14.86 -0.18
C MET A 106 -13.57 16.00 -0.99
N GLY A 107 -13.59 15.87 -2.31
CA GLY A 107 -14.17 16.87 -3.19
C GLY A 107 -15.68 16.68 -3.36
N THR A 108 -16.25 17.44 -4.28
CA THR A 108 -17.68 17.40 -4.58
C THR A 108 -18.01 16.73 -5.91
N GLU A 109 -16.97 16.41 -6.70
CA GLU A 109 -17.14 15.78 -8.00
C GLU A 109 -16.43 14.42 -8.03
N PRO A 110 -16.90 13.46 -8.84
CA PRO A 110 -16.17 12.21 -9.05
C PRO A 110 -14.77 12.46 -9.59
N VAL A 111 -13.83 11.64 -9.18
CA VAL A 111 -12.45 11.67 -9.69
C VAL A 111 -12.20 10.38 -10.45
N VAL A 112 -11.90 10.49 -11.74
CA VAL A 112 -11.53 9.34 -12.58
C VAL A 112 -10.02 9.32 -12.70
N LEU A 113 -9.41 8.21 -12.30
CA LEU A 113 -7.98 7.99 -12.41
C LEU A 113 -7.74 6.88 -13.43
N PRO A 114 -7.01 7.17 -14.53
CA PRO A 114 -6.79 6.17 -15.56
C PRO A 114 -5.79 5.10 -15.11
N LYS A 115 -5.83 3.95 -15.78
CA LYS A 115 -4.81 2.92 -15.63
C LYS A 115 -3.42 3.55 -15.84
N GLY A 116 -2.46 3.19 -14.99
CA GLY A 116 -1.10 3.70 -15.06
C GLY A 116 -0.85 5.00 -14.30
N GLU A 117 -1.90 5.63 -13.76
CA GLU A 117 -1.77 6.85 -12.96
C GLU A 117 -1.01 6.56 -11.67
N ARG A 118 -0.03 7.42 -11.33
CA ARG A 118 0.70 7.32 -10.08
C ARG A 118 -0.17 7.91 -8.97
N VAL A 119 -0.60 7.06 -8.04
CA VAL A 119 -1.60 7.45 -7.03
C VAL A 119 -1.02 7.57 -5.63
N ALA A 120 -0.05 6.75 -5.30
CA ALA A 120 0.54 6.67 -3.97
C ALA A 120 2.02 6.38 -4.06
N GLN A 121 2.72 6.50 -2.94
CA GLN A 121 4.12 6.14 -2.85
C GLN A 121 4.36 5.29 -1.63
N GLY A 122 5.23 4.31 -1.77
CA GLY A 122 5.65 3.43 -0.68
C GLY A 122 7.08 3.73 -0.28
N ILE A 123 7.32 3.84 1.02
CA ILE A 123 8.67 4.07 1.56
C ILE A 123 8.97 2.95 2.55
N PHE A 124 10.13 2.32 2.42
CA PHE A 124 10.58 1.33 3.39
C PHE A 124 11.20 2.01 4.59
N TYR A 125 10.85 1.56 5.78
CA TYR A 125 11.30 2.08 7.06
C TYR A 125 11.77 0.97 7.98
N ASN A 126 12.59 1.32 8.94
CA ASN A 126 12.89 0.45 10.09
C ASN A 126 11.97 0.84 11.26
N TYR A 127 11.76 -0.10 12.18
CA TYR A 127 11.02 0.19 13.41
C TYR A 127 11.76 -0.37 14.63
N LEU A 128 11.40 0.16 15.78
CA LEU A 128 11.98 -0.23 17.06
C LEU A 128 10.90 -0.91 17.89
N THR A 129 11.32 -1.80 18.77
CA THR A 129 10.42 -2.48 19.70
C THR A 129 10.68 -2.06 21.13
N ALA A 130 9.66 -2.16 21.99
CA ALA A 130 9.77 -1.78 23.38
C ALA A 130 10.49 -2.85 24.20
N ASP A 131 11.02 -2.45 25.36
CA ASP A 131 11.63 -3.38 26.29
C ASP A 131 10.62 -4.47 26.70
N GLY A 132 11.04 -5.71 26.69
CA GLY A 132 10.19 -6.84 27.06
C GLY A 132 9.23 -7.33 25.98
N ASP A 133 9.25 -6.70 24.80
CA ASP A 133 8.37 -7.08 23.69
C ASP A 133 8.58 -8.55 23.28
N GLU A 134 9.80 -9.04 23.32
CA GLU A 134 10.15 -10.41 22.95
C GLU A 134 9.57 -11.46 23.90
N LYS A 135 9.10 -11.05 25.08
CA LYS A 135 8.50 -11.94 26.07
C LYS A 135 7.01 -12.17 25.86
N VAL A 136 6.41 -11.44 24.92
CA VAL A 136 4.97 -11.53 24.64
C VAL A 136 4.76 -12.46 23.44
N THR A 137 3.87 -13.45 23.59
CA THR A 137 3.51 -14.34 22.50
C THR A 137 2.77 -13.57 21.42
N LYS A 138 3.21 -13.70 20.19
CA LYS A 138 2.63 -12.99 19.06
C LYS A 138 1.74 -13.91 18.22
N ALA A 139 0.70 -13.31 17.64
CA ALA A 139 -0.17 -14.01 16.69
C ALA A 139 0.52 -14.18 15.33
N VAL A 140 0.10 -15.18 14.59
CA VAL A 140 0.50 -15.34 13.18
C VAL A 140 -0.51 -14.56 12.33
N ARG A 141 0.00 -13.72 11.41
CA ARG A 141 -0.87 -12.89 10.58
C ARG A 141 -1.64 -13.71 9.55
N GLY A 142 -2.96 -13.51 9.49
CA GLY A 142 -3.84 -14.13 8.49
C GLY A 142 -4.27 -13.19 7.37
N GLY A 143 -4.14 -11.86 7.54
CA GLY A 143 -4.60 -10.87 6.56
C GLY A 143 -4.32 -9.45 7.01
N GLY A 144 -5.15 -8.50 6.57
CA GLY A 144 -5.04 -7.10 6.95
C GLY A 144 -6.31 -6.60 7.66
N PHE A 145 -6.37 -5.30 7.92
CA PHE A 145 -7.55 -4.60 8.44
C PHE A 145 -8.21 -5.29 9.65
N GLY A 146 -7.39 -5.59 10.69
CA GLY A 146 -7.89 -6.16 11.93
C GLY A 146 -7.79 -7.68 12.04
N SER A 147 -7.12 -8.35 11.11
CA SER A 147 -6.99 -9.80 11.08
C SER A 147 -6.20 -10.37 12.27
N THR A 148 -5.36 -9.57 12.92
CA THR A 148 -4.48 -10.03 14.00
C THR A 148 -5.07 -9.82 15.40
N GLY A 149 -6.27 -9.27 15.48
CA GLY A 149 -6.89 -8.97 16.75
C GLY A 149 -8.34 -8.58 16.60
N LYS A 150 -8.84 -7.88 17.61
CA LYS A 150 -10.23 -7.46 17.66
C LYS A 150 -10.44 -6.07 17.12
#